data_b3d5b504b110a6993eddba864030412f
#
_entry.id   b3d5b504b110a6993eddba864030412f
#
_cell.length_a   1.000
_cell.length_b   1.000
_cell.length_c   1.000
_cell.angle_alpha   90.00
_cell.angle_beta   90.00
_cell.angle_gamma   90.00
#
_symmetry.space_group_name_H-M   'P 1'
#
loop_
_entity.id
_entity.type
_entity.pdbx_description
1 polymer ?
#
loop_
_entity_poly.entity_id
_entity_poly.type
_entity_poly.pdbx_seq_one_letter_code
_entity_poly.pdbx_strand_id
1 'polypeptide(L)'
;MYICAMNNTIENLELYGLSNSDISVDLGKRFKNYRVALNLTQKEVSEQSGVSVMTLVRFESGEFGSIGLNKFIALMRALQLLENIADVIPDMPESLYYKVKKLKQRQRASKRKSKI
;
A
#
# COMPACT_ATOMS: atom_id res chain seq x y z
N MET A 1 17.86 -7.81 13.21
CA MET A 1 16.61 -8.42 12.73
C MET A 1 15.53 -8.50 13.79
N TYR A 2 15.86 -8.95 14.98
CA TYR A 2 14.88 -9.02 16.09
C TYR A 2 14.36 -7.65 16.51
N ILE A 3 15.22 -6.64 16.51
CA ILE A 3 14.87 -5.27 16.82
C ILE A 3 13.85 -4.72 15.81
N CYS A 4 13.99 -5.07 14.52
CA CYS A 4 13.05 -4.66 13.48
C CYS A 4 11.66 -5.28 13.68
N ALA A 5 11.58 -6.53 14.12
CA ALA A 5 10.31 -7.19 14.37
C ALA A 5 9.57 -6.60 15.57
N MET A 6 10.30 -6.25 16.64
CA MET A 6 9.73 -5.57 17.79
C MET A 6 9.28 -4.14 17.46
N ASN A 7 10.09 -3.43 16.68
CA ASN A 7 9.75 -2.09 16.21
C ASN A 7 8.52 -2.10 15.32
N ASN A 8 8.38 -3.12 14.46
CA ASN A 8 7.21 -3.26 13.60
C ASN A 8 5.92 -3.40 14.41
N THR A 9 5.95 -4.11 15.54
CA THR A 9 4.77 -4.23 16.41
C THR A 9 4.40 -2.89 17.02
N ILE A 10 5.37 -2.13 17.49
CA ILE A 10 5.17 -0.79 18.07
C ILE A 10 4.70 0.18 16.96
N GLU A 11 5.36 0.14 15.80
CA GLU A 11 4.99 0.95 14.64
C GLU A 11 3.58 0.66 14.18
N ASN A 12 3.15 -0.58 14.21
CA ASN A 12 1.78 -0.95 13.85
C ASN A 12 0.74 -0.31 14.78
N LEU A 13 1.02 -0.28 16.09
CA LEU A 13 0.14 0.40 17.05
C LEU A 13 0.08 1.90 16.81
N GLU A 14 1.23 2.50 16.48
CA GLU A 14 1.30 3.93 16.16
C GLU A 14 0.57 4.24 14.85
N LEU A 15 0.66 3.37 13.85
CA LEU A 15 -0.01 3.54 12.56
C LEU A 15 -1.51 3.71 12.70
N TYR A 16 -2.15 2.96 13.58
CA TYR A 16 -3.60 3.08 13.79
C TYR A 16 -3.99 4.42 14.41
N GLY A 17 -3.06 5.10 15.07
CA GLY A 17 -3.28 6.44 15.60
C GLY A 17 -3.08 7.56 14.58
N LEU A 18 -2.57 7.26 13.37
CA LEU A 18 -2.34 8.24 12.33
C LEU A 18 -3.54 8.34 11.41
N SER A 19 -3.76 9.54 10.85
CA SER A 19 -4.79 9.72 9.83
C SER A 19 -4.33 9.12 8.49
N ASN A 20 -5.27 8.87 7.60
CA ASN A 20 -4.95 8.42 6.24
C ASN A 20 -4.03 9.40 5.53
N SER A 21 -4.24 10.69 5.74
CA SER A 21 -3.41 11.74 5.18
C SER A 21 -1.97 11.67 5.69
N ASP A 22 -1.81 11.47 7.00
CA ASP A 22 -0.49 11.34 7.61
C ASP A 22 0.28 10.13 7.05
N ILE A 23 -0.40 9.01 6.86
CA ILE A 23 0.20 7.81 6.28
C ILE A 23 0.61 8.07 4.82
N SER A 24 -0.24 8.74 4.06
CA SER A 24 0.08 9.10 2.67
C SER A 24 1.31 10.00 2.57
N VAL A 25 1.41 10.99 3.45
CA VAL A 25 2.57 11.89 3.52
C VAL A 25 3.84 11.10 3.84
N ASP A 26 3.76 10.19 4.79
CA ASP A 26 4.90 9.34 5.18
C ASP A 26 5.35 8.45 4.03
N LEU A 27 4.41 7.85 3.30
CA LEU A 27 4.72 7.03 2.13
C LEU A 27 5.45 7.84 1.05
N GLY A 28 5.01 9.05 0.81
CA GLY A 28 5.67 9.95 -0.16
C GLY A 28 7.11 10.27 0.24
N LYS A 29 7.35 10.54 1.52
CA LYS A 29 8.68 10.79 2.05
C LYS A 29 9.59 9.58 1.93
N ARG A 30 9.07 8.41 2.27
CA ARG A 30 9.83 7.14 2.17
C ARG A 30 10.18 6.85 0.71
N PHE A 31 9.24 7.07 -0.18
CA PHE A 31 9.46 6.91 -1.61
C PHE A 31 10.59 7.83 -2.10
N LYS A 32 10.55 9.08 -1.73
CA LYS A 32 11.59 10.06 -2.08
C LYS A 32 12.97 9.60 -1.57
N ASN A 33 13.03 9.12 -0.34
CA ASN A 33 14.29 8.63 0.24
C ASN A 33 14.87 7.47 -0.56
N TYR A 34 14.04 6.52 -0.97
CA TYR A 34 14.46 5.41 -1.82
C TYR A 34 14.94 5.90 -3.19
N ARG A 35 14.18 6.79 -3.80
CA ARG A 35 14.55 7.35 -5.10
C ARG A 35 15.92 8.02 -5.06
N VAL A 36 16.13 8.86 -4.07
CA VAL A 36 17.40 9.58 -3.88
C VAL A 36 18.54 8.61 -3.60
N ALA A 37 18.31 7.60 -2.76
CA ALA A 37 19.29 6.57 -2.45
C ALA A 37 19.69 5.76 -3.68
N LEU A 38 18.78 5.56 -4.63
CA LEU A 38 19.05 4.88 -5.89
C LEU A 38 19.63 5.81 -6.96
N ASN A 39 19.89 7.05 -6.62
CA ASN A 39 20.43 8.05 -7.55
C ASN A 39 19.52 8.34 -8.75
N LEU A 40 18.22 8.23 -8.56
CA LEU A 40 17.26 8.49 -9.62
C LEU A 40 16.66 9.88 -9.47
N THR A 41 16.57 10.60 -10.59
CA THR A 41 15.87 11.89 -10.62
C THR A 41 14.36 11.65 -10.75
N GLN A 42 13.58 12.66 -10.39
CA GLN A 42 12.13 12.61 -10.59
C GLN A 42 11.77 12.42 -12.07
N LYS A 43 12.55 13.01 -12.97
CA LYS A 43 12.35 12.87 -14.40
C LYS A 43 12.57 11.42 -14.85
N GLU A 44 13.64 10.80 -14.37
CA GLU A 44 13.93 9.39 -14.71
C GLU A 44 12.84 8.46 -14.22
N VAL A 45 12.36 8.63 -13.00
CA VAL A 45 11.28 7.81 -12.45
C VAL A 45 9.99 8.06 -13.23
N SER A 46 9.70 9.31 -13.59
CA SER A 46 8.55 9.65 -14.41
C SER A 46 8.59 8.92 -15.77
N GLU A 47 9.74 8.92 -16.42
CA GLU A 47 9.91 8.25 -17.71
C GLU A 47 9.74 6.73 -17.58
N GLN A 48 10.29 6.12 -16.55
CA GLN A 48 10.20 4.68 -16.32
C GLN A 48 8.82 4.22 -15.91
N SER A 49 8.11 5.01 -15.13
CA SER A 49 6.81 4.63 -14.58
C SER A 49 5.63 5.04 -15.45
N GLY A 50 5.82 6.02 -16.31
CA GLY A 50 4.72 6.63 -17.04
C GLY A 50 3.87 7.59 -16.20
N VAL A 51 4.28 7.84 -14.96
CA VAL A 51 3.62 8.81 -14.06
C VAL A 51 4.23 10.19 -14.29
N SER A 52 3.40 11.21 -14.41
CA SER A 52 3.90 12.57 -14.69
C SER A 52 4.79 13.08 -13.54
N VAL A 53 5.76 13.92 -13.89
CA VAL A 53 6.64 14.55 -12.89
C VAL A 53 5.81 15.33 -11.86
N MET A 54 4.76 16.02 -12.29
CA MET A 54 3.89 16.78 -11.40
C MET A 54 3.24 15.88 -10.36
N THR A 55 2.70 14.72 -10.78
CA THR A 55 2.09 13.75 -9.87
C THR A 55 3.12 13.21 -8.89
N LEU A 56 4.33 12.91 -9.37
CA LEU A 56 5.41 12.42 -8.52
C LEU A 56 5.84 13.46 -7.50
N VAL A 57 6.00 14.71 -7.91
CA VAL A 57 6.36 15.81 -7.00
C VAL A 57 5.30 15.95 -5.90
N ARG A 58 4.03 15.92 -6.27
CA ARG A 58 2.93 16.03 -5.31
C ARG A 58 2.90 14.84 -4.33
N PHE A 59 3.15 13.65 -4.84
CA PHE A 59 3.22 12.47 -4.00
C PHE A 59 4.36 12.57 -2.98
N GLU A 60 5.55 12.96 -3.42
CA GLU A 60 6.72 13.07 -2.54
C GLU A 60 6.61 14.21 -1.54
N SER A 61 5.95 15.30 -1.91
CA SER A 61 5.78 16.46 -1.02
C SER A 61 4.63 16.31 -0.04
N GLY A 62 3.70 15.39 -0.32
CA GLY A 62 2.52 15.18 0.52
C GLY A 62 1.44 16.25 0.37
N GLU A 63 1.54 17.12 -0.64
CA GLU A 63 0.56 18.22 -0.84
C GLU A 63 -0.85 17.71 -1.15
N PHE A 64 -0.92 16.59 -1.87
CA PHE A 64 -2.21 15.95 -2.18
C PHE A 64 -2.15 14.52 -1.73
N GLY A 65 -2.86 14.19 -0.66
CA GLY A 65 -2.79 12.91 0.01
C GLY A 65 -3.26 11.70 -0.80
N SER A 66 -3.60 11.86 -2.08
CA SER A 66 -4.06 10.71 -2.85
C SER A 66 -3.35 10.61 -4.19
N ILE A 67 -2.77 9.46 -4.43
CA ILE A 67 -2.31 9.02 -5.74
C ILE A 67 -3.16 7.81 -6.12
N GLY A 68 -3.53 7.68 -7.39
CA GLY A 68 -4.28 6.51 -7.85
C GLY A 68 -3.47 5.22 -7.62
N LEU A 69 -4.15 4.14 -7.31
CA LEU A 69 -3.50 2.87 -6.99
C LEU A 69 -2.62 2.38 -8.15
N ASN A 70 -3.09 2.48 -9.37
CA ASN A 70 -2.31 2.06 -10.54
C ASN A 70 -1.02 2.87 -10.67
N LYS A 71 -1.09 4.18 -10.42
CA LYS A 71 0.08 5.05 -10.45
C LYS A 71 1.06 4.70 -9.33
N PHE A 72 0.54 4.41 -8.14
CA PHE A 72 1.36 3.98 -7.01
C PHE A 72 2.11 2.68 -7.33
N ILE A 73 1.42 1.70 -7.89
CA ILE A 73 2.02 0.43 -8.30
C ILE A 73 3.12 0.68 -9.37
N ALA A 74 2.84 1.55 -10.34
CA ALA A 74 3.83 1.89 -11.37
C ALA A 74 5.08 2.52 -10.78
N LEU A 75 4.92 3.40 -9.79
CA LEU A 75 6.05 4.02 -9.08
C LEU A 75 6.85 2.97 -8.29
N MET A 76 6.18 2.06 -7.61
CA MET A 76 6.84 0.98 -6.88
C MET A 76 7.63 0.07 -7.82
N ARG A 77 7.08 -0.21 -8.98
CA ARG A 77 7.77 -0.99 -10.02
C ARG A 77 9.03 -0.28 -10.50
N ALA A 78 8.97 1.02 -10.70
CA ALA A 78 10.12 1.82 -11.17
C ALA A 78 11.28 1.79 -10.18
N LEU A 79 11.00 1.74 -8.87
CA LEU A 79 12.04 1.64 -7.83
C LEU A 79 12.39 0.18 -7.49
N GLN A 80 11.81 -0.79 -8.18
CA GLN A 80 12.00 -2.22 -7.91
C GLN A 80 11.58 -2.61 -6.48
N LEU A 81 10.51 -2.00 -6.00
CA LEU A 81 9.92 -2.28 -4.69
C LEU A 81 8.60 -3.03 -4.80
N LEU A 82 8.36 -3.66 -5.96
CA LEU A 82 7.07 -4.29 -6.24
C LEU A 82 6.76 -5.45 -5.28
N GLU A 83 7.78 -6.11 -4.76
CA GLU A 83 7.62 -7.20 -3.80
C GLU A 83 6.88 -6.75 -2.53
N ASN A 84 7.05 -5.49 -2.14
CA ASN A 84 6.37 -4.94 -0.96
C ASN A 84 4.86 -4.81 -1.16
N ILE A 85 4.40 -4.75 -2.40
CA ILE A 85 2.97 -4.72 -2.69
C ILE A 85 2.29 -6.02 -2.26
N ALA A 86 2.99 -7.14 -2.34
CA ALA A 86 2.44 -8.42 -1.90
C ALA A 86 2.12 -8.43 -0.40
N ASP A 87 2.83 -7.61 0.38
CA ASP A 87 2.63 -7.51 1.83
C ASP A 87 1.58 -6.45 2.21
N VAL A 88 1.16 -5.62 1.27
CA VAL A 88 0.12 -4.59 1.53
C VAL A 88 -1.19 -5.26 1.94
N ILE A 89 -1.57 -6.33 1.25
CA ILE A 89 -2.67 -7.20 1.66
C ILE A 89 -2.09 -8.60 1.74
N PRO A 90 -1.74 -9.07 2.94
CA PRO A 90 -1.09 -10.37 3.09
C PRO A 90 -2.03 -11.51 2.73
N ASP A 91 -1.44 -12.64 2.38
CA ASP A 91 -2.21 -13.85 2.14
C ASP A 91 -2.97 -14.24 3.41
N MET A 92 -4.19 -14.67 3.22
CA MET A 92 -5.06 -15.02 4.32
C MET A 92 -4.55 -16.29 5.02
N PRO A 93 -4.41 -16.29 6.36
CA PRO A 93 -4.11 -17.52 7.09
C PRO A 93 -5.18 -18.58 6.84
N GLU A 94 -4.78 -19.85 6.81
CA GLU A 94 -5.68 -20.97 6.55
C GLU A 94 -6.91 -20.98 7.47
N SER A 95 -6.71 -20.70 8.76
CA SER A 95 -7.79 -20.64 9.73
C SER A 95 -8.83 -19.55 9.38
N LEU A 96 -8.39 -18.41 8.93
CA LEU A 96 -9.26 -17.31 8.53
C LEU A 96 -9.95 -17.59 7.20
N TYR A 97 -9.29 -18.29 6.30
CA TYR A 97 -9.87 -18.71 5.03
C TYR A 97 -11.13 -19.53 5.22
N TYR A 98 -11.10 -20.49 6.13
CA TYR A 98 -12.27 -21.33 6.46
C TYR A 98 -13.43 -20.51 7.03
N LYS A 99 -13.16 -19.55 7.89
CA LYS A 99 -14.18 -18.65 8.46
C LYS A 99 -14.88 -17.85 7.36
N VAL A 100 -14.13 -17.28 6.43
CA VAL A 100 -14.68 -16.51 5.32
C VAL A 100 -15.52 -17.39 4.41
N LYS A 101 -15.07 -18.60 4.13
CA LYS A 101 -15.82 -19.56 3.31
C LYS A 101 -17.18 -19.90 3.93
N LYS A 102 -17.23 -20.11 5.25
CA LYS A 102 -18.49 -20.32 5.98
C LYS A 102 -19.42 -19.12 5.89
N LEU A 103 -18.89 -17.91 6.03
CA LEU A 103 -19.70 -16.68 5.92
C LEU A 103 -20.29 -16.53 4.52
N LYS A 104 -19.55 -16.83 3.48
CA LYS A 104 -20.05 -16.78 2.10
C LYS A 104 -21.19 -17.78 1.88
N GLN A 105 -21.09 -18.96 2.45
CA GLN A 105 -22.17 -19.96 2.37
C GLN A 105 -23.45 -19.47 3.04
N ARG A 106 -23.33 -18.86 4.22
CA ARG A 106 -24.47 -18.27 4.93
C ARG A 106 -25.14 -17.17 4.13
N GLN A 107 -24.36 -16.28 3.52
CA GLN A 107 -24.88 -15.21 2.68
C GLN A 107 -25.65 -15.75 1.46
N ARG A 108 -25.15 -16.80 0.83
CA ARG A 108 -25.83 -17.45 -0.29
C ARG A 108 -27.16 -18.06 0.15
N ALA A 109 -27.20 -18.71 1.29
CA ALA A 109 -28.43 -19.28 1.83
C ALA A 109 -29.46 -18.19 2.14
N SER A 110 -29.04 -17.05 2.72
CA SER A 110 -29.92 -15.91 2.99
C SER A 110 -30.48 -15.31 1.70
N LYS A 111 -29.67 -15.16 0.66
CA LYS A 111 -30.12 -14.67 -0.63
C LYS A 111 -31.13 -15.59 -1.30
N ARG A 112 -30.97 -16.90 -1.18
CA ARG A 112 -31.95 -17.85 -1.70
C ARG A 112 -33.29 -17.74 -1.00
N LYS A 113 -33.32 -17.55 0.32
CA LYS A 113 -34.54 -17.35 1.10
C LYS A 113 -35.26 -16.07 0.73
N SER A 114 -34.52 -14.99 0.41
CA SER A 114 -35.11 -13.71 0.08
C SER A 114 -35.72 -13.66 -1.32
N LYS A 115 -35.44 -14.61 -2.20
CA LYS A 115 -35.99 -14.69 -3.54
C LYS A 115 -37.30 -15.47 -3.62
N ILE A 116 -37.72 -16.09 -2.52
CA ILE A 116 -38.97 -16.81 -2.45
C ILE A 116 -40.03 -15.93 -1.81
#